data_af5b15cd1fb35010088b9cdfd74b4115
#
_entry.id   af5b15cd1fb35010088b9cdfd74b4115
#
_cell.length_a   1.000
_cell.length_b   1.000
_cell.length_c   1.000
_cell.angle_alpha   90.00
_cell.angle_beta   90.00
_cell.angle_gamma   90.00
#
_symmetry.space_group_name_H-M   'P 1'
#
loop_
_entity.id
_entity.type
_entity.pdbx_description
1 polymer ?
#
loop_
_entity_poly.entity_id
_entity_poly.type
_entity_poly.pdbx_seq_one_letter_code
_entity_poly.pdbx_strand_id
1 'polypeptide(L)'
;MLTSKQRAYLRGKASVMDTIFQIGKGGIGDNMIKQLYDALEARELIKIRTLDNSDVSPREAAEQISAVLGAEVVCVIGSKIVLYRESRKHKKLSLEIRAL
;
A
#
# COMPACT_ATOMS: atom_id res chain seq x y z
N MET A 1 2.63 -13.43 4.95
CA MET A 1 3.71 -12.97 4.05
C MET A 1 3.41 -13.37 2.62
N LEU A 2 3.66 -12.46 1.68
CA LEU A 2 3.42 -12.72 0.25
C LEU A 2 4.53 -13.59 -0.33
N THR A 3 4.14 -14.56 -1.17
CA THR A 3 5.09 -15.29 -1.98
C THR A 3 5.56 -14.41 -3.16
N SER A 4 6.65 -14.82 -3.81
CA SER A 4 7.14 -14.08 -4.99
C SER A 4 6.08 -14.03 -6.09
N LYS A 5 5.35 -15.12 -6.28
CA LYS A 5 4.29 -15.21 -7.27
C LYS A 5 3.13 -14.28 -6.95
N GLN A 6 2.70 -14.25 -5.69
CA GLN A 6 1.65 -13.34 -5.23
C GLN A 6 2.08 -11.89 -5.38
N ARG A 7 3.31 -11.58 -5.01
CA ARG A 7 3.86 -10.22 -5.12
C ARG A 7 3.89 -9.75 -6.57
N ALA A 8 4.33 -10.60 -7.49
CA ALA A 8 4.38 -10.27 -8.91
C ALA A 8 2.98 -10.00 -9.47
N TYR A 9 2.01 -10.81 -9.06
CA TYR A 9 0.61 -10.64 -9.48
C TYR A 9 0.06 -9.30 -9.01
N LEU A 10 0.28 -8.99 -7.73
CA LEU A 10 -0.20 -7.73 -7.14
C LEU A 10 0.48 -6.51 -7.77
N ARG A 11 1.77 -6.61 -8.05
CA ARG A 11 2.51 -5.55 -8.73
C ARG A 11 1.95 -5.29 -10.13
N GLY A 12 1.61 -6.36 -10.85
CA GLY A 12 0.98 -6.25 -12.16
C GLY A 12 -0.35 -5.54 -12.09
N LYS A 13 -1.19 -5.89 -11.13
CA LYS A 13 -2.48 -5.22 -10.93
C LYS A 13 -2.30 -3.74 -10.58
N ALA A 14 -1.33 -3.43 -9.74
CA ALA A 14 -1.06 -2.06 -9.31
C ALA A 14 -0.54 -1.19 -10.44
N SER A 15 0.08 -1.77 -11.46
CA SER A 15 0.69 -0.99 -12.55
C SER A 15 -0.32 -0.11 -13.29
N VAL A 16 -1.59 -0.49 -13.31
CA VAL A 16 -2.66 0.26 -13.98
C VAL A 16 -3.53 1.04 -13.00
N MET A 17 -3.19 1.02 -11.71
CA MET A 17 -3.96 1.74 -10.70
C MET A 17 -3.46 3.16 -10.54
N ASP A 18 -4.37 4.05 -10.17
CA ASP A 18 -4.02 5.42 -9.79
C ASP A 18 -3.55 5.47 -8.35
N THR A 19 -2.71 6.46 -8.04
CA THR A 19 -2.36 6.75 -6.65
C THR A 19 -3.55 7.42 -5.97
N ILE A 20 -3.88 6.95 -4.76
CA ILE A 20 -5.04 7.47 -4.04
C ILE A 20 -4.68 8.46 -2.94
N PHE A 21 -3.43 8.45 -2.47
CA PHE A 21 -2.95 9.38 -1.46
C PHE A 21 -1.56 9.88 -1.80
N GLN A 22 -1.24 11.08 -1.30
CA GLN A 22 0.07 11.69 -1.48
C GLN A 22 0.61 12.09 -0.12
N ILE A 23 1.88 11.80 0.10
CA ILE A 23 2.58 12.16 1.34
C ILE A 23 3.45 13.37 1.05
N GLY A 24 3.11 14.49 1.66
CA GLY A 24 3.85 15.72 1.48
C GLY A 24 4.62 16.12 2.73
N LYS A 25 4.85 17.42 2.85
CA LYS A 25 5.49 18.00 4.02
C LYS A 25 4.64 17.73 5.27
N GLY A 26 5.28 17.37 6.36
CA GLY A 26 4.59 16.97 7.58
C GLY A 26 4.48 15.47 7.74
N GLY A 27 4.76 14.71 6.68
CA GLY A 27 4.86 13.25 6.74
C GLY A 27 3.53 12.53 6.93
N ILE A 28 3.56 11.50 7.75
CA ILE A 28 2.44 10.58 7.95
C ILE A 28 1.83 10.85 9.33
N GLY A 29 0.61 11.41 9.32
CA GLY A 29 -0.13 11.68 10.56
C GLY A 29 -1.20 10.65 10.82
N ASP A 30 -1.83 10.76 12.00
CA ASP A 30 -2.88 9.83 12.44
C ASP A 30 -4.06 9.79 11.48
N ASN A 31 -4.43 10.96 10.94
CA ASN A 31 -5.55 11.07 10.01
C ASN A 31 -5.30 10.29 8.73
N MET A 32 -4.08 10.40 8.21
CA MET A 32 -3.69 9.66 7.02
C MET A 32 -3.68 8.16 7.28
N ILE A 33 -3.17 7.74 8.43
CA ILE A 33 -3.15 6.33 8.82
C ILE A 33 -4.56 5.76 8.84
N LYS A 34 -5.52 6.50 9.39
CA LYS A 34 -6.92 6.09 9.41
C LYS A 34 -7.49 5.95 8.00
N GLN A 35 -7.20 6.91 7.15
CA GLN A 35 -7.66 6.87 5.76
C GLN A 35 -7.06 5.70 4.99
N LEU A 36 -5.78 5.42 5.24
CA LEU A 36 -5.12 4.28 4.60
C LEU A 36 -5.68 2.95 5.12
N TYR A 37 -5.99 2.89 6.41
CA TYR A 37 -6.66 1.72 6.98
C TYR A 37 -7.98 1.45 6.26
N ASP A 38 -8.80 2.49 6.14
CA ASP A 38 -10.11 2.36 5.48
C ASP A 38 -9.96 1.95 4.01
N ALA A 39 -8.97 2.49 3.33
CA ALA A 39 -8.71 2.15 1.93
C ALA A 39 -8.28 0.69 1.78
N LEU A 40 -7.43 0.20 2.67
CA LEU A 40 -7.01 -1.21 2.66
C LEU A 40 -8.17 -2.14 2.98
N GLU A 41 -9.05 -1.76 3.90
CA GLU A 41 -10.25 -2.56 4.17
C GLU A 41 -11.20 -2.61 2.98
N ALA A 42 -11.29 -1.53 2.21
CA ALA A 42 -12.18 -1.47 1.06
C ALA A 42 -11.59 -2.15 -0.18
N ARG A 43 -10.29 -2.07 -0.37
CA ARG A 43 -9.65 -2.45 -1.65
C ARG A 43 -8.59 -3.53 -1.54
N GLU A 44 -8.01 -3.74 -0.38
CA GLU A 44 -6.91 -4.66 -0.10
C GLU A 44 -5.57 -4.28 -0.76
N LEU A 45 -5.60 -3.67 -1.94
CA LEU A 45 -4.41 -3.21 -2.67
C LEU A 45 -4.54 -1.73 -2.94
N ILE A 46 -3.56 -0.95 -2.51
CA ILE A 46 -3.56 0.49 -2.72
C ILE A 46 -2.20 0.96 -3.24
N LYS A 47 -2.22 2.08 -3.94
CA LYS A 47 -1.03 2.71 -4.48
C LYS A 47 -1.00 4.16 -4.01
N ILE A 48 0.09 4.54 -3.39
CA ILE A 48 0.29 5.90 -2.87
C ILE A 48 1.63 6.41 -3.37
N ARG A 49 1.89 7.70 -3.18
CA ARG A 49 3.18 8.26 -3.55
C ARG A 49 3.65 9.33 -2.57
N THR A 50 4.95 9.55 -2.53
CA THR A 50 5.52 10.68 -1.83
C THR A 50 5.72 11.83 -2.79
N LEU A 51 5.49 13.06 -2.31
CA LEU A 51 5.78 14.28 -3.05
C LEU A 51 7.23 14.67 -2.84
N ASP A 52 7.75 15.53 -3.71
CA ASP A 52 9.15 15.99 -3.63
C ASP A 52 9.47 16.68 -2.31
N ASN A 53 8.47 17.32 -1.69
CA ASN A 53 8.66 18.03 -0.42
C ASN A 53 8.38 17.15 0.81
N SER A 54 8.25 15.84 0.61
CA SER A 54 8.01 14.92 1.73
C SER A 54 9.24 14.87 2.64
N ASP A 55 8.98 14.83 3.97
CA ASP A 55 10.02 14.70 4.98
C ASP A 55 10.54 13.27 5.09
N VAL A 56 9.82 12.31 4.51
CA VAL A 56 10.23 10.90 4.52
C VAL A 56 10.42 10.42 3.09
N SER A 57 11.40 9.53 2.91
CA SER A 57 11.61 8.89 1.61
C SER A 57 10.47 7.90 1.34
N PRO A 58 10.27 7.51 0.07
CA PRO A 58 9.27 6.49 -0.25
C PRO A 58 9.45 5.20 0.55
N ARG A 59 10.69 4.74 0.70
CA ARG A 59 10.96 3.52 1.44
C ARG A 59 10.67 3.67 2.94
N GLU A 60 11.05 4.78 3.51
CA GLU A 60 10.75 5.05 4.93
C GLU A 60 9.24 5.11 5.16
N ALA A 61 8.52 5.78 4.26
CA ALA A 61 7.06 5.87 4.34
C ALA A 61 6.42 4.49 4.25
N ALA A 62 6.88 3.66 3.32
CA ALA A 62 6.38 2.30 3.15
C ALA A 62 6.58 1.48 4.43
N GLU A 63 7.75 1.57 5.03
CA GLU A 63 8.08 0.83 6.25
C GLU A 63 7.23 1.30 7.44
N GLN A 64 7.08 2.61 7.60
CA GLN A 64 6.27 3.16 8.69
C GLN A 64 4.80 2.75 8.58
N ILE A 65 4.23 2.89 7.40
CA ILE A 65 2.82 2.56 7.18
C ILE A 65 2.58 1.06 7.34
N SER A 66 3.44 0.23 6.76
CA SER A 66 3.27 -1.21 6.84
C SER A 66 3.36 -1.71 8.29
N ALA A 67 4.26 -1.14 9.08
CA ALA A 67 4.41 -1.52 10.48
C ALA A 67 3.18 -1.16 11.30
N VAL A 68 2.62 0.03 11.08
CA VAL A 68 1.45 0.50 11.85
C VAL A 68 0.19 -0.26 11.45
N LEU A 69 -0.01 -0.51 10.16
CA LEU A 69 -1.26 -1.10 9.66
C LEU A 69 -1.20 -2.61 9.46
N GLY A 70 -0.06 -3.23 9.70
CA GLY A 70 0.09 -4.65 9.43
C GLY A 70 -0.04 -4.98 7.95
N ALA A 71 0.36 -4.04 7.09
CA ALA A 71 0.30 -4.22 5.65
C ALA A 71 1.62 -4.76 5.11
N GLU A 72 1.58 -5.34 3.92
CA GLU A 72 2.77 -5.77 3.22
C GLU A 72 3.15 -4.75 2.15
N VAL A 73 4.43 -4.46 2.04
CA VAL A 73 4.94 -3.61 0.97
C VAL A 73 5.12 -4.49 -0.27
N VAL A 74 4.30 -4.26 -1.27
CA VAL A 74 4.40 -5.03 -2.53
C VAL A 74 5.61 -4.58 -3.33
N CYS A 75 5.74 -3.27 -3.51
CA CYS A 75 6.92 -2.70 -4.16
C CYS A 75 7.00 -1.20 -3.89
N VAL A 76 8.21 -0.65 -4.07
CA VAL A 76 8.47 0.78 -4.05
C VAL A 76 9.19 1.10 -5.36
N ILE A 77 8.58 1.89 -6.22
CA ILE A 77 9.14 2.25 -7.51
C ILE A 77 9.16 3.77 -7.63
N GLY A 78 10.36 4.35 -7.62
CA GLY A 78 10.49 5.81 -7.60
C GLY A 78 9.80 6.37 -6.37
N SER A 79 8.86 7.29 -6.57
CA SER A 79 8.09 7.90 -5.49
C SER A 79 6.82 7.12 -5.15
N LYS A 80 6.54 6.03 -5.85
CA LYS A 80 5.29 5.28 -5.70
C LYS A 80 5.47 4.06 -4.80
N ILE A 81 4.46 3.81 -3.98
CA ILE A 81 4.45 2.73 -3.00
C ILE A 81 3.18 1.92 -3.21
N VAL A 82 3.31 0.60 -3.30
CA VAL A 82 2.17 -0.31 -3.40
C VAL A 82 2.10 -1.13 -2.12
N LEU A 83 0.95 -1.08 -1.47
CA LEU A 83 0.70 -1.76 -0.20
C LEU A 83 -0.47 -2.73 -0.35
N TYR A 84 -0.39 -3.85 0.34
CA TYR A 84 -1.43 -4.87 0.36
C TYR A 84 -1.73 -5.30 1.79
N ARG A 85 -3.01 -5.48 2.09
CA ARG A 85 -3.44 -6.12 3.33
C ARG A 85 -4.79 -6.79 3.11
N GLU A 86 -4.93 -8.04 3.59
CA GLU A 86 -6.20 -8.74 3.51
C GLU A 86 -7.25 -7.99 4.32
N SER A 87 -8.41 -7.76 3.71
CA SER A 87 -9.53 -7.10 4.36
C SER A 87 -10.24 -8.10 5.28
N ARG A 88 -10.84 -7.58 6.33
CA ARG A 88 -11.66 -8.41 7.23
C ARG A 88 -13.06 -8.64 6.67
N LYS A 89 -13.64 -7.63 6.01
CA LYS A 89 -15.03 -7.66 5.55
C LYS A 89 -15.19 -7.80 4.05
N HIS A 90 -14.21 -7.34 3.29
CA HIS A 90 -14.32 -7.26 1.83
C HIS A 90 -13.20 -8.02 1.14
N LYS A 91 -13.07 -9.30 1.49
CA LYS A 91 -12.07 -10.16 0.88
C LYS A 91 -12.44 -10.42 -0.56
N LYS A 92 -11.57 -10.00 -1.47
CA LYS A 92 -11.74 -10.22 -2.91
C LYS A 92 -10.41 -10.59 -3.52
N LEU A 93 -9.48 -9.65 -3.51
CA LEU A 93 -8.15 -9.87 -4.06
C LEU A 93 -7.37 -10.90 -3.25
N SER A 94 -7.54 -10.88 -1.93
CA SER A 94 -6.91 -11.88 -1.06
C SER A 94 -7.34 -13.29 -1.41
N LEU A 95 -8.60 -13.48 -1.84
CA LEU A 95 -9.08 -14.78 -2.29
C LEU A 95 -8.45 -15.18 -3.62
N GLU A 96 -8.25 -14.22 -4.52
CA GLU A 96 -7.60 -14.48 -5.82
C GLU A 96 -6.16 -14.96 -5.62
N ILE A 97 -5.40 -14.29 -4.77
CA ILE A 97 -3.98 -14.63 -4.61
C ILE A 97 -3.75 -15.90 -3.82
N ARG A 98 -4.74 -16.38 -3.07
CA ARG A 98 -4.62 -17.67 -2.37
C ARG A 98 -4.48 -18.84 -3.35
N ALA A 99 -4.97 -18.68 -4.55
CA ALA A 99 -4.90 -19.72 -5.59
C ALA A 99 -3.56 -19.75 -6.33
N LEU A 100 -2.70 -18.78 -6.05
CA LEU A 100 -1.40 -18.68 -6.74
C LEU A 100 -0.30 -19.48 -6.05
#